data_e1440fbb86ded55f27be8280e4c45bb1
#
_entry.id   e1440fbb86ded55f27be8280e4c45bb1
#
_cell.length_a   1.000
_cell.length_b   1.000
_cell.length_c   1.000
_cell.angle_alpha   90.00
_cell.angle_beta   90.00
_cell.angle_gamma   90.00
#
_symmetry.space_group_name_H-M   'P 1'
#
loop_
_entity.id
_entity.type
_entity.pdbx_description
1 polymer ?
#
loop_
_entity_poly.entity_id
_entity_poly.type
_entity_poly.pdbx_seq_one_letter_code
_entity_poly.pdbx_strand_id
1 'polypeptide(L)'
;MSEVLAKLWGRLPFTRVIAPVKQHISTKDEGSSLIVRGTSDRFFNRELSDLLFIERVMEESSNPMHPLFERVRFLSISSSVLDQFYAVRVAKLRRSAARRDGYVTPDGLTAIQQLMVVTEKANYLMQVQQESWRHLQSELAEHRIRFPQIEELDQADVGWLSNFFKSHFLHVLTPFTIDEEHPFPFISSGGLCAILEFGE
;
A
#
# COMPACT_ATOMS: atom_id res chain seq x y z
N MET A 1 -20.76 10.84 19.75
CA MET A 1 -20.11 9.74 18.98
C MET A 1 -19.81 10.12 17.53
N SER A 2 -20.50 11.07 16.90
CA SER A 2 -20.24 11.52 15.52
C SER A 2 -18.99 12.39 15.37
N GLU A 3 -18.63 13.21 16.36
CA GLU A 3 -17.44 14.08 16.30
C GLU A 3 -16.10 13.33 16.39
N VAL A 4 -16.08 12.17 17.05
CA VAL A 4 -14.86 11.37 17.24
C VAL A 4 -14.46 10.67 15.92
N LEU A 5 -15.43 10.18 15.17
CA LEU A 5 -15.15 9.52 13.87
C LEU A 5 -14.68 10.52 12.80
N ALA A 6 -15.22 11.73 12.79
CA ALA A 6 -14.80 12.79 11.86
C ALA A 6 -13.37 13.30 12.15
N LYS A 7 -12.94 13.32 13.40
CA LYS A 7 -11.57 13.71 13.79
C LYS A 7 -10.51 12.67 13.46
N LEU A 8 -10.88 11.39 13.37
CA LEU A 8 -9.95 10.30 13.06
C LEU A 8 -9.54 10.24 11.58
N TRP A 9 -10.39 10.67 10.65
CA TRP A 9 -10.07 10.66 9.22
C TRP A 9 -9.22 11.85 8.76
N GLY A 10 -9.23 12.96 9.50
CA GLY A 10 -8.49 14.19 9.16
C GLY A 10 -7.04 14.25 9.66
N ARG A 11 -6.55 13.29 10.43
CA ARG A 11 -5.26 13.38 11.13
C ARG A 11 -4.32 12.20 10.93
N LEU A 12 -4.37 11.50 9.82
CA LEU A 12 -3.27 10.61 9.47
C LEU A 12 -2.19 11.45 8.78
N PRO A 13 -0.99 11.61 9.38
CA PRO A 13 0.10 12.34 8.77
C PRO A 13 0.79 11.47 7.72
N PHE A 14 0.16 11.32 6.55
CA PHE A 14 0.81 10.77 5.36
C PHE A 14 1.51 11.87 4.55
N THR A 15 2.24 12.75 5.21
CA THR A 15 3.05 13.74 4.51
C THR A 15 4.46 13.78 5.11
N ARG A 16 5.28 12.82 4.75
CA ARG A 16 6.71 13.07 4.61
C ARG A 16 7.08 12.86 3.15
N VAL A 17 7.07 13.94 2.42
CA VAL A 17 7.67 14.06 1.10
C VAL A 17 9.15 13.73 1.24
N ILE A 18 9.55 12.56 0.76
CA ILE A 18 10.95 12.25 0.54
C ILE A 18 11.23 12.67 -0.91
N ALA A 19 12.14 13.65 -1.06
CA ALA A 19 12.55 14.14 -2.35
C ALA A 19 13.03 13.00 -3.27
N PRO A 20 12.79 13.08 -4.60
CA PRO A 20 13.18 12.02 -5.51
C PRO A 20 14.72 11.94 -5.58
N VAL A 21 15.24 10.79 -5.24
CA VAL A 21 16.64 10.44 -5.53
C VAL A 21 16.77 10.29 -7.04
N LYS A 22 17.44 11.26 -7.69
CA LYS A 22 17.79 11.16 -9.10
C LYS A 22 18.73 9.97 -9.28
N GLN A 23 18.21 8.90 -9.87
CA GLN A 23 19.08 7.85 -10.41
C GLN A 23 19.83 8.44 -11.61
N HIS A 24 21.13 8.61 -11.44
CA HIS A 24 22.04 8.92 -12.53
C HIS A 24 22.24 7.64 -13.34
N ILE A 25 21.46 7.47 -14.40
CA ILE A 25 21.79 6.51 -15.45
C ILE A 25 22.91 7.16 -16.26
N SER A 26 24.14 6.81 -15.97
CA SER A 26 25.28 7.17 -16.77
C SER A 26 25.32 6.29 -18.03
N THR A 27 24.88 6.82 -19.14
CA THR A 27 25.16 6.25 -20.46
C THR A 27 26.57 6.69 -20.89
N LYS A 28 27.55 5.81 -20.80
CA LYS A 28 28.85 5.78 -21.50
C LYS A 28 29.44 4.39 -21.22
N ASP A 29 29.89 3.58 -22.12
CA ASP A 29 30.70 3.70 -23.31
C ASP A 29 30.59 2.41 -24.14
N GLU A 30 30.58 2.53 -25.44
CA GLU A 30 30.86 1.46 -26.39
C GLU A 30 32.33 1.07 -26.29
N GLY A 31 32.60 -0.19 -25.97
CA GLY A 31 33.96 -0.73 -25.95
C GLY A 31 33.97 -2.16 -25.45
N SER A 32 34.11 -3.12 -26.36
CA SER A 32 34.47 -4.52 -26.16
C SER A 32 34.85 -4.86 -24.70
N SER A 33 33.89 -5.22 -23.87
CA SER A 33 34.19 -5.72 -22.54
C SER A 33 34.03 -7.24 -22.52
N LEU A 34 35.11 -7.91 -22.30
CA LEU A 34 35.17 -9.24 -21.74
C LEU A 34 34.14 -9.34 -20.62
N ILE A 35 33.12 -10.20 -20.78
CA ILE A 35 32.09 -10.41 -19.80
C ILE A 35 32.75 -10.96 -18.52
N VAL A 36 33.08 -10.10 -17.59
CA VAL A 36 33.55 -10.50 -16.27
C VAL A 36 32.35 -11.12 -15.54
N ARG A 37 32.40 -12.46 -15.40
CA ARG A 37 31.41 -13.18 -14.61
C ARG A 37 31.52 -12.69 -13.15
N GLY A 38 30.48 -12.06 -12.62
CA GLY A 38 30.39 -11.71 -11.20
C GLY A 38 30.15 -10.24 -10.86
N THR A 39 29.86 -9.37 -11.84
CA THR A 39 29.45 -7.98 -11.54
C THR A 39 27.99 -7.92 -11.09
N SER A 40 27.71 -7.21 -9.99
CA SER A 40 26.37 -6.98 -9.43
C SER A 40 25.37 -6.43 -10.45
N ASP A 41 25.87 -5.64 -11.41
CA ASP A 41 25.07 -4.98 -12.47
C ASP A 41 24.37 -5.95 -13.43
N ARG A 42 24.69 -7.24 -13.37
CA ARG A 42 24.05 -8.30 -14.18
C ARG A 42 22.80 -8.88 -13.55
N PHE A 43 22.53 -8.55 -12.31
CA PHE A 43 21.42 -9.11 -11.55
C PHE A 43 20.39 -8.03 -11.22
N PHE A 44 19.12 -8.35 -11.49
CA PHE A 44 18.01 -7.54 -11.05
C PHE A 44 17.60 -7.93 -9.64
N ASN A 45 17.30 -6.90 -8.82
CA ASN A 45 16.72 -7.16 -7.51
C ASN A 45 15.34 -7.80 -7.67
N ARG A 46 15.15 -8.93 -7.00
CA ARG A 46 13.93 -9.71 -7.10
C ARG A 46 12.71 -8.96 -6.58
N GLU A 47 12.87 -8.30 -5.44
CA GLU A 47 11.79 -7.57 -4.77
C GLU A 47 11.36 -6.34 -5.59
N LEU A 48 12.31 -5.65 -6.21
CA LEU A 48 11.99 -4.56 -7.14
C LEU A 48 11.32 -5.08 -8.41
N SER A 49 11.72 -6.24 -8.91
CA SER A 49 11.08 -6.89 -10.06
C SER A 49 9.61 -7.24 -9.78
N ASP A 50 9.32 -7.75 -8.56
CA ASP A 50 7.95 -8.01 -8.11
C ASP A 50 7.12 -6.69 -8.07
N LEU A 51 7.69 -5.58 -7.57
CA LEU A 51 7.03 -4.27 -7.56
C LEU A 51 6.78 -3.70 -8.96
N LEU A 52 7.71 -3.90 -9.89
CA LEU A 52 7.52 -3.51 -11.30
C LEU A 52 6.41 -4.34 -11.98
N PHE A 53 6.23 -5.60 -11.57
CA PHE A 53 5.09 -6.38 -12.03
C PHE A 53 3.77 -5.81 -11.50
N ILE A 54 3.71 -5.46 -10.21
CA ILE A 54 2.53 -4.82 -9.60
C ILE A 54 2.20 -3.50 -10.31
N GLU A 55 3.20 -2.69 -10.65
CA GLU A 55 3.05 -1.45 -11.41
C GLU A 55 2.36 -1.70 -12.75
N ARG A 56 2.82 -2.70 -13.53
CA ARG A 56 2.19 -3.04 -14.81
C ARG A 56 0.74 -3.50 -14.67
N VAL A 57 0.44 -4.28 -13.62
CA VAL A 57 -0.96 -4.67 -13.33
C VAL A 57 -1.81 -3.44 -13.02
N MET A 58 -1.24 -2.49 -12.27
CA MET A 58 -1.92 -1.24 -11.92
C MET A 58 -2.13 -0.32 -13.13
N GLU A 59 -1.19 -0.27 -14.08
CA GLU A 59 -1.31 0.51 -15.32
C GLU A 59 -2.56 0.12 -16.12
N GLU A 60 -2.98 -1.17 -16.08
CA GLU A 60 -4.20 -1.62 -16.72
C GLU A 60 -5.48 -1.00 -16.12
N SER A 61 -5.42 -0.48 -14.89
CA SER A 61 -6.54 0.28 -14.32
C SER A 61 -6.78 1.62 -15.02
N SER A 62 -5.78 2.15 -15.69
CA SER A 62 -5.83 3.39 -16.47
C SER A 62 -5.99 3.16 -17.97
N ASN A 63 -5.99 1.92 -18.42
CA ASN A 63 -6.10 1.56 -19.85
C ASN A 63 -7.54 1.69 -20.35
N PRO A 64 -7.86 2.66 -21.23
CA PRO A 64 -9.23 2.91 -21.69
C PRO A 64 -9.78 1.79 -22.59
N MET A 65 -8.95 0.84 -23.01
CA MET A 65 -9.40 -0.33 -23.78
C MET A 65 -10.16 -1.33 -22.90
N HIS A 66 -10.05 -1.23 -21.59
CA HIS A 66 -10.80 -2.06 -20.66
C HIS A 66 -12.11 -1.37 -20.22
N PRO A 67 -13.20 -2.15 -20.08
CA PRO A 67 -14.42 -1.65 -19.45
C PRO A 67 -14.15 -1.10 -18.04
N LEU A 68 -14.92 -0.10 -17.62
CA LEU A 68 -14.71 0.60 -16.35
C LEU A 68 -14.57 -0.34 -15.13
N PHE A 69 -15.45 -1.35 -15.01
CA PHE A 69 -15.38 -2.31 -13.90
C PHE A 69 -14.15 -3.23 -13.96
N GLU A 70 -13.66 -3.57 -15.14
CA GLU A 70 -12.40 -4.31 -15.25
C GLU A 70 -11.21 -3.44 -14.82
N ARG A 71 -11.24 -2.14 -15.11
CA ARG A 71 -10.22 -1.19 -14.63
C ARG A 71 -10.22 -1.10 -13.10
N VAL A 72 -11.40 -1.03 -12.47
CA VAL A 72 -11.54 -1.11 -11.00
C VAL A 72 -10.99 -2.44 -10.48
N ARG A 73 -11.25 -3.54 -11.18
CA ARG A 73 -10.76 -4.86 -10.81
C ARG A 73 -9.23 -4.95 -10.87
N PHE A 74 -8.59 -4.41 -11.92
CA PHE A 74 -7.12 -4.36 -11.99
C PHE A 74 -6.52 -3.57 -10.83
N LEU A 75 -7.12 -2.44 -10.47
CA LEU A 75 -6.68 -1.68 -9.30
C LEU A 75 -6.80 -2.49 -8.00
N SER A 76 -7.91 -3.19 -7.80
CA SER A 76 -8.12 -4.09 -6.65
C SER A 76 -7.11 -5.24 -6.61
N ILE A 77 -6.81 -5.85 -7.76
CA ILE A 77 -5.79 -6.91 -7.88
C ILE A 77 -4.41 -6.35 -7.48
N SER A 78 -4.03 -5.19 -8.00
CA SER A 78 -2.73 -4.57 -7.67
C SER A 78 -2.59 -4.31 -6.16
N SER A 79 -3.67 -3.90 -5.50
CA SER A 79 -3.70 -3.70 -4.05
C SER A 79 -3.51 -5.01 -3.28
N SER A 80 -4.24 -6.06 -3.66
CA SER A 80 -4.13 -7.37 -3.01
C SER A 80 -2.74 -7.99 -3.17
N VAL A 81 -2.11 -7.83 -4.34
CA VAL A 81 -0.75 -8.33 -4.59
C VAL A 81 0.27 -7.53 -3.79
N LEU A 82 0.07 -6.21 -3.62
CA LEU A 82 0.93 -5.37 -2.80
C LEU A 82 0.84 -5.75 -1.31
N ASP A 83 -0.36 -6.03 -0.80
CA ASP A 83 -0.55 -6.55 0.57
C ASP A 83 0.21 -7.86 0.79
N GLN A 84 0.08 -8.80 -0.17
CA GLN A 84 0.81 -10.07 -0.12
C GLN A 84 2.33 -9.87 -0.18
N PHE A 85 2.79 -8.91 -0.98
CA PHE A 85 4.19 -8.54 -1.06
C PHE A 85 4.72 -8.06 0.31
N TYR A 86 3.98 -7.21 1.00
CA TYR A 86 4.34 -6.76 2.35
C TYR A 86 4.35 -7.92 3.36
N ALA A 87 3.30 -8.74 3.37
CA ALA A 87 3.17 -9.84 4.30
C ALA A 87 4.27 -10.89 4.16
N VAL A 88 4.78 -11.11 2.95
CA VAL A 88 5.77 -12.16 2.67
C VAL A 88 7.17 -11.59 2.47
N ARG A 89 7.35 -10.67 1.52
CA ARG A 89 8.67 -10.19 1.08
C ARG A 89 9.27 -9.18 2.05
N VAL A 90 8.52 -8.13 2.36
CA VAL A 90 8.99 -7.10 3.29
C VAL A 90 9.19 -7.67 4.67
N ALA A 91 8.31 -8.55 5.14
CA ALA A 91 8.48 -9.25 6.42
C ALA A 91 9.75 -10.11 6.46
N LYS A 92 10.10 -10.78 5.36
CA LYS A 92 11.35 -11.52 5.24
C LYS A 92 12.57 -10.60 5.27
N LEU A 93 12.55 -9.50 4.50
CA LEU A 93 13.63 -8.53 4.49
C LEU A 93 13.85 -7.89 5.86
N ARG A 94 12.78 -7.53 6.58
CA ARG A 94 12.87 -7.00 7.94
C ARG A 94 13.53 -7.97 8.90
N ARG A 95 13.19 -9.26 8.83
CA ARG A 95 13.83 -10.30 9.64
C ARG A 95 15.31 -10.46 9.31
N SER A 96 15.68 -10.41 8.02
CA SER A 96 17.08 -10.47 7.59
C SER A 96 17.86 -9.26 8.06
N ALA A 97 17.32 -8.05 7.91
CA ALA A 97 17.92 -6.81 8.39
C ALA A 97 18.15 -6.81 9.92
N ALA A 98 17.22 -7.38 10.69
CA ALA A 98 17.31 -7.48 12.15
C ALA A 98 18.43 -8.44 12.59
N ARG A 99 18.70 -9.50 11.84
CA ARG A 99 19.77 -10.46 12.15
C ARG A 99 21.16 -9.90 11.96
N ARG A 100 21.33 -8.88 11.13
CA ARG A 100 22.64 -8.27 10.77
C ARG A 100 23.65 -9.32 10.32
N ASP A 101 23.21 -10.34 9.60
CA ASP A 101 24.03 -11.48 9.17
C ASP A 101 25.04 -11.13 8.07
N GLY A 102 25.07 -9.89 7.62
CA GLY A 102 25.97 -9.40 6.57
C GLY A 102 25.69 -9.98 5.19
N TYR A 103 24.56 -10.69 5.01
CA TYR A 103 24.19 -11.25 3.73
C TYR A 103 23.94 -10.16 2.69
N VAL A 104 24.60 -10.30 1.56
CA VAL A 104 24.47 -9.42 0.39
C VAL A 104 23.89 -10.24 -0.75
N THR A 105 22.87 -9.72 -1.41
CA THR A 105 22.27 -10.37 -2.57
C THR A 105 23.17 -10.28 -3.80
N PRO A 106 22.95 -11.11 -4.85
CA PRO A 106 23.77 -11.09 -6.07
C PRO A 106 23.83 -9.72 -6.77
N ASP A 107 22.83 -8.87 -6.59
CA ASP A 107 22.77 -7.46 -7.07
C ASP A 107 23.57 -6.49 -6.18
N GLY A 108 24.24 -6.98 -5.15
CA GLY A 108 25.13 -6.19 -4.28
C GLY A 108 24.44 -5.45 -3.13
N LEU A 109 23.14 -5.64 -2.92
CA LEU A 109 22.39 -4.94 -1.87
C LEU A 109 22.34 -5.74 -0.57
N THR A 110 22.56 -5.06 0.55
CA THR A 110 22.26 -5.58 1.89
C THR A 110 20.74 -5.56 2.13
N ALA A 111 20.25 -6.34 3.12
CA ALA A 111 18.84 -6.36 3.48
C ALA A 111 18.29 -4.96 3.87
N ILE A 112 19.10 -4.12 4.51
CA ILE A 112 18.74 -2.74 4.87
C ILE A 112 18.58 -1.89 3.61
N GLN A 113 19.54 -1.95 2.70
CA GLN A 113 19.48 -1.21 1.43
C GLN A 113 18.27 -1.65 0.59
N GLN A 114 17.99 -2.96 0.52
CA GLN A 114 16.80 -3.46 -0.15
C GLN A 114 15.51 -2.93 0.48
N LEU A 115 15.41 -2.91 1.83
CA LEU A 115 14.24 -2.34 2.51
C LEU A 115 14.03 -0.87 2.15
N MET A 116 15.09 -0.09 2.05
CA MET A 116 14.98 1.33 1.68
C MET A 116 14.39 1.50 0.28
N VAL A 117 15.00 0.87 -0.74
CA VAL A 117 14.54 1.02 -2.13
C VAL A 117 13.17 0.39 -2.38
N VAL A 118 12.87 -0.73 -1.72
CA VAL A 118 11.57 -1.40 -1.79
C VAL A 118 10.48 -0.53 -1.15
N THR A 119 10.75 0.06 0.01
CA THR A 119 9.78 0.94 0.69
C THR A 119 9.50 2.19 -0.12
N GLU A 120 10.53 2.80 -0.71
CA GLU A 120 10.37 3.96 -1.58
C GLU A 120 9.47 3.63 -2.79
N LYS A 121 9.77 2.54 -3.51
CA LYS A 121 8.98 2.12 -4.69
C LYS A 121 7.56 1.73 -4.30
N ALA A 122 7.37 1.02 -3.20
CA ALA A 122 6.04 0.63 -2.73
C ALA A 122 5.19 1.85 -2.31
N ASN A 123 5.79 2.84 -1.64
CA ASN A 123 5.11 4.10 -1.31
C ASN A 123 4.68 4.86 -2.57
N TYR A 124 5.53 4.92 -3.58
CA TYR A 124 5.18 5.48 -4.88
C TYR A 124 3.97 4.77 -5.50
N LEU A 125 3.97 3.42 -5.52
CA LEU A 125 2.86 2.65 -6.05
C LEU A 125 1.55 2.91 -5.29
N MET A 126 1.59 3.01 -3.97
CA MET A 126 0.42 3.35 -3.17
C MET A 126 -0.14 4.74 -3.50
N GLN A 127 0.71 5.73 -3.76
CA GLN A 127 0.27 7.05 -4.20
C GLN A 127 -0.44 6.98 -5.55
N VAL A 128 0.17 6.29 -6.54
CA VAL A 128 -0.45 6.12 -7.87
C VAL A 128 -1.76 5.34 -7.77
N GLN A 129 -1.86 4.34 -6.89
CA GLN A 129 -3.13 3.64 -6.63
C GLN A 129 -4.23 4.59 -6.14
N GLN A 130 -3.90 5.49 -5.21
CA GLN A 130 -4.87 6.47 -4.70
C GLN A 130 -5.32 7.46 -5.78
N GLU A 131 -4.41 7.90 -6.64
CA GLU A 131 -4.74 8.77 -7.77
C GLU A 131 -5.63 8.06 -8.79
N SER A 132 -5.28 6.82 -9.17
CA SER A 132 -6.09 5.98 -10.05
C SER A 132 -7.48 5.72 -9.47
N TRP A 133 -7.58 5.48 -8.16
CA TRP A 133 -8.86 5.29 -7.50
C TRP A 133 -9.74 6.54 -7.56
N ARG A 134 -9.18 7.74 -7.29
CA ARG A 134 -9.95 9.00 -7.40
C ARG A 134 -10.46 9.23 -8.81
N HIS A 135 -9.65 8.91 -9.82
CA HIS A 135 -10.05 9.01 -11.22
C HIS A 135 -11.21 8.05 -11.55
N LEU A 136 -11.09 6.79 -11.16
CA LEU A 136 -12.15 5.79 -11.35
C LEU A 136 -13.43 6.15 -10.57
N GLN A 137 -13.32 6.73 -9.38
CA GLN A 137 -14.50 7.23 -8.64
C GLN A 137 -15.26 8.29 -9.41
N SER A 138 -14.55 9.21 -10.10
CA SER A 138 -15.19 10.24 -10.93
C SER A 138 -15.94 9.61 -12.11
N GLU A 139 -15.34 8.64 -12.81
CA GLU A 139 -15.99 7.92 -13.90
C GLU A 139 -17.19 7.08 -13.40
N LEU A 140 -17.07 6.43 -12.24
CA LEU A 140 -18.16 5.68 -11.61
C LEU A 140 -19.34 6.59 -11.25
N ALA A 141 -19.08 7.83 -10.82
CA ALA A 141 -20.12 8.80 -10.50
C ALA A 141 -20.96 9.18 -11.73
N GLU A 142 -20.38 9.24 -12.93
CA GLU A 142 -21.11 9.43 -14.19
C GLU A 142 -22.12 8.30 -14.44
N HIS A 143 -21.80 7.10 -13.96
CA HIS A 143 -22.68 5.92 -14.00
C HIS A 143 -23.57 5.77 -12.76
N ARG A 144 -23.73 6.83 -11.95
CA ARG A 144 -24.54 6.88 -10.72
C ARG A 144 -24.05 5.97 -9.59
N ILE A 145 -22.78 5.60 -9.61
CA ILE A 145 -22.12 4.85 -8.54
C ILE A 145 -21.21 5.84 -7.80
N ARG A 146 -21.60 6.20 -6.59
CA ARG A 146 -20.90 7.21 -5.78
C ARG A 146 -20.40 6.61 -4.47
N PHE A 147 -19.31 7.16 -3.97
CA PHE A 147 -18.70 6.84 -2.68
C PHE A 147 -18.69 8.13 -1.83
N PRO A 148 -19.86 8.51 -1.29
CA PRO A 148 -19.97 9.77 -0.55
C PRO A 148 -19.14 9.74 0.72
N GLN A 149 -18.62 10.90 1.10
CA GLN A 149 -18.06 11.10 2.43
C GLN A 149 -19.20 11.22 3.44
N ILE A 150 -18.90 11.00 4.72
CA ILE A 150 -19.94 10.98 5.76
C ILE A 150 -20.65 12.35 5.89
N GLU A 151 -19.94 13.42 5.58
CA GLU A 151 -20.43 14.80 5.58
C GLU A 151 -21.40 15.10 4.43
N GLU A 152 -21.38 14.28 3.39
CA GLU A 152 -22.25 14.39 2.20
C GLU A 152 -23.56 13.61 2.37
N LEU A 153 -23.67 12.81 3.44
CA LEU A 153 -24.83 12.00 3.73
C LEU A 153 -25.93 12.85 4.37
N ASP A 154 -27.17 12.59 3.95
CA ASP A 154 -28.32 13.18 4.61
C ASP A 154 -28.65 12.50 5.95
N GLN A 155 -29.56 13.13 6.72
CA GLN A 155 -29.93 12.62 8.06
C GLN A 155 -30.61 11.23 8.00
N ALA A 156 -31.30 10.93 6.92
CA ALA A 156 -31.96 9.65 6.74
C ALA A 156 -30.93 8.53 6.50
N ASP A 157 -29.92 8.79 5.66
CA ASP A 157 -28.82 7.89 5.39
C ASP A 157 -27.99 7.63 6.65
N VAL A 158 -27.63 8.69 7.39
CA VAL A 158 -26.92 8.55 8.67
C VAL A 158 -27.72 7.75 9.69
N GLY A 159 -29.03 7.97 9.76
CA GLY A 159 -29.93 7.20 10.64
C GLY A 159 -29.98 5.73 10.26
N TRP A 160 -30.09 5.44 8.96
CA TRP A 160 -30.08 4.08 8.45
C TRP A 160 -28.76 3.37 8.73
N LEU A 161 -27.63 4.00 8.41
CA LEU A 161 -26.30 3.47 8.66
C LEU A 161 -26.05 3.19 10.16
N SER A 162 -26.48 4.10 11.04
CA SER A 162 -26.37 3.91 12.49
C SER A 162 -27.16 2.69 12.97
N ASN A 163 -28.37 2.50 12.49
CA ASN A 163 -29.20 1.36 12.82
C ASN A 163 -28.62 0.06 12.25
N PHE A 164 -28.16 0.11 11.01
CA PHE A 164 -27.53 -1.04 10.36
C PHE A 164 -26.25 -1.48 11.10
N PHE A 165 -25.39 -0.52 11.47
CA PHE A 165 -24.20 -0.80 12.27
C PHE A 165 -24.52 -1.44 13.62
N LYS A 166 -25.50 -0.87 14.36
CA LYS A 166 -25.90 -1.40 15.66
C LYS A 166 -26.45 -2.82 15.59
N SER A 167 -27.22 -3.12 14.55
CA SER A 167 -27.90 -4.43 14.44
C SER A 167 -27.01 -5.52 13.83
N HIS A 168 -26.01 -5.17 13.01
CA HIS A 168 -25.22 -6.15 12.25
C HIS A 168 -23.75 -6.20 12.63
N PHE A 169 -23.15 -5.09 13.06
CA PHE A 169 -21.73 -5.02 13.30
C PHE A 169 -21.35 -4.93 14.78
N LEU A 170 -22.10 -4.18 15.57
CA LEU A 170 -21.74 -3.92 16.97
C LEU A 170 -21.55 -5.20 17.78
N HIS A 171 -22.32 -6.23 17.51
CA HIS A 171 -22.32 -7.51 18.24
C HIS A 171 -21.14 -8.42 17.84
N VAL A 172 -20.51 -8.19 16.69
CA VAL A 172 -19.40 -9.01 16.19
C VAL A 172 -18.05 -8.32 16.37
N LEU A 173 -18.05 -7.07 16.82
CA LEU A 173 -16.82 -6.35 17.12
C LEU A 173 -16.21 -6.86 18.42
N THR A 174 -14.94 -7.20 18.37
CA THR A 174 -14.17 -7.59 19.54
C THR A 174 -13.13 -6.50 19.81
N PRO A 175 -13.32 -5.67 20.84
CA PRO A 175 -12.32 -4.68 21.22
C PRO A 175 -11.11 -5.37 21.84
N PHE A 176 -9.92 -4.91 21.51
CA PHE A 176 -8.66 -5.30 22.12
C PHE A 176 -7.99 -4.07 22.71
N THR A 177 -7.49 -4.19 23.92
CA THR A 177 -6.64 -3.15 24.50
C THR A 177 -5.20 -3.38 24.07
N ILE A 178 -4.52 -2.30 23.69
CA ILE A 178 -3.10 -2.30 23.37
C ILE A 178 -2.43 -1.44 24.45
N ASP A 179 -1.69 -2.07 25.33
CA ASP A 179 -0.92 -1.44 26.40
C ASP A 179 0.38 -2.22 26.65
N GLU A 180 1.15 -1.82 27.66
CA GLU A 180 2.43 -2.47 27.98
C GLU A 180 2.28 -3.90 28.50
N GLU A 181 1.11 -4.25 29.06
CA GLU A 181 0.83 -5.55 29.67
C GLU A 181 0.25 -6.57 28.67
N HIS A 182 -0.35 -6.10 27.57
CA HIS A 182 -1.01 -6.94 26.58
C HIS A 182 -0.18 -7.05 25.30
N PRO A 183 0.04 -8.25 24.78
CA PRO A 183 0.74 -8.42 23.50
C PRO A 183 -0.06 -7.81 22.36
N PHE A 184 0.64 -7.28 21.34
CA PHE A 184 0.01 -6.73 20.17
C PHE A 184 -0.90 -7.79 19.50
N PRO A 185 -2.18 -7.48 19.21
CA PRO A 185 -3.13 -8.44 18.68
C PRO A 185 -2.74 -8.87 17.26
N PHE A 186 -3.12 -10.11 16.92
CA PHE A 186 -3.01 -10.56 15.55
C PHE A 186 -4.06 -9.85 14.69
N ILE A 187 -3.59 -9.12 13.67
CA ILE A 187 -4.43 -8.46 12.67
C ILE A 187 -4.29 -9.25 11.37
N SER A 188 -5.40 -9.79 10.88
CA SER A 188 -5.41 -10.55 9.62
C SER A 188 -5.20 -9.62 8.41
N SER A 189 -4.52 -10.12 7.37
CA SER A 189 -4.37 -9.41 6.10
C SER A 189 -5.75 -9.11 5.48
N GLY A 190 -5.96 -7.87 5.02
CA GLY A 190 -7.23 -7.44 4.44
C GLY A 190 -8.35 -7.20 5.48
N GLY A 191 -8.06 -7.34 6.77
CA GLY A 191 -9.00 -7.01 7.85
C GLY A 191 -9.17 -5.50 8.02
N LEU A 192 -10.40 -5.06 8.26
CA LEU A 192 -10.70 -3.68 8.65
C LEU A 192 -10.60 -3.55 10.16
N CYS A 193 -9.75 -2.64 10.63
CA CYS A 193 -9.57 -2.34 12.04
C CYS A 193 -9.77 -0.85 12.30
N ALA A 194 -10.44 -0.52 13.39
CA ALA A 194 -10.51 0.84 13.90
C ALA A 194 -9.63 0.95 15.15
N ILE A 195 -8.75 1.95 15.18
CA ILE A 195 -7.91 2.26 16.32
C ILE A 195 -8.51 3.47 17.02
N LEU A 196 -8.77 3.34 18.31
CA LEU A 196 -9.28 4.42 19.15
C LEU A 196 -8.20 4.74 20.18
N GLU A 197 -7.73 5.97 20.20
CA GLU A 197 -6.80 6.47 21.21
C GLU A 197 -7.61 7.17 22.31
N PHE A 198 -7.45 6.70 23.53
CA PHE A 198 -8.03 7.34 24.71
C PHE A 198 -6.94 8.20 25.35
N GLY A 199 -7.12 9.52 25.32
CA GLY A 199 -6.25 10.43 26.08
C GLY A 199 -6.51 10.33 27.58
N GLU A 200 -5.47 10.60 28.39
CA GLU A 200 -5.59 10.82 29.84
C GLU A 200 -6.48 12.02 30.15
#